data_3255192ce7cfae0e8fb71e058ff68671
#
_entry.id   3255192ce7cfae0e8fb71e058ff68671
#
_cell.length_a   1.000
_cell.length_b   1.000
_cell.length_c   1.000
_cell.angle_alpha   90.00
_cell.angle_beta   90.00
_cell.angle_gamma   90.00
#
_symmetry.space_group_name_H-M   'P 1'
#
loop_
_entity.id
_entity.type
_entity.pdbx_description
1 polymer ?
#
loop_
_entity_poly.entity_id
_entity_poly.type
_entity_poly.pdbx_seq_one_letter_code
_entity_poly.pdbx_strand_id
1 'polypeptide(L)'
;MNKLYKFIRSMRFGMILLTLIGVISVIATVSGKEEIYSSWYFILLFAVLGINLTLCSAVRVFHMNGQKKALMRQAANSDAAFAADDAERWLKTHHFRKTDGGYIKNEAGFYGSFLVHASLLLLMISAAILFAFSERQDLNLFVGDTAELPDGTLLTAEAFSMQDENGMTEYTCTLSAKLPDGTGKEGVTKVNHPLRLGQYTIYQQNYGYAAVLGIRTNLKEEEETLKLDEAAFLSLDGENGIWYSQMFGNVTEENGEVRVSSGNEIIHPAYEVSVFEDGREQTGLVYPGTTVTAGDVYYTFYEPEAFPGLRIKTQPDWALWLLYASFAVMTAGLYLCFFHIPEAAQIKLDGIALAGRKDISMQIEHYRAEL
;
A
#
# COMPACT_ATOMS: atom_id res chain seq x y z
N MET A 1 42.50 1.36 2.68
CA MET A 1 41.03 1.28 2.51
C MET A 1 40.69 1.46 1.04
N ASN A 2 40.10 0.45 0.38
CA ASN A 2 39.89 0.43 -1.07
C ASN A 2 39.00 1.58 -1.54
N LYS A 3 39.32 2.17 -2.72
CA LYS A 3 38.53 3.25 -3.36
C LYS A 3 37.06 2.85 -3.49
N LEU A 4 36.76 1.57 -3.75
CA LEU A 4 35.43 0.99 -3.85
C LEU A 4 34.66 1.12 -2.54
N TYR A 5 35.24 0.79 -1.39
CA TYR A 5 34.60 0.90 -0.09
C TYR A 5 34.21 2.35 0.24
N LYS A 6 35.06 3.32 -0.10
CA LYS A 6 34.74 4.75 0.07
C LYS A 6 33.63 5.19 -0.84
N PHE A 7 33.54 4.65 -2.06
CA PHE A 7 32.46 4.95 -3.01
C PHE A 7 31.12 4.38 -2.53
N ILE A 8 31.08 3.09 -2.16
CA ILE A 8 29.85 2.43 -1.64
C ILE A 8 29.28 3.18 -0.42
N ARG A 9 30.13 3.74 0.42
CA ARG A 9 29.76 4.51 1.60
C ARG A 9 29.45 5.99 1.31
N SER A 10 29.45 6.40 0.06
CA SER A 10 29.27 7.81 -0.29
C SER A 10 27.78 8.18 -0.46
N MET A 11 27.44 9.40 -0.10
CA MET A 11 26.12 9.96 -0.36
C MET A 11 25.78 10.00 -1.86
N ARG A 12 26.80 10.19 -2.73
CA ARG A 12 26.63 10.19 -4.18
C ARG A 12 26.14 8.85 -4.69
N PHE A 13 26.69 7.75 -4.17
CA PHE A 13 26.25 6.40 -4.54
C PHE A 13 24.82 6.13 -4.10
N GLY A 14 24.45 6.52 -2.87
CA GLY A 14 23.07 6.41 -2.38
C GLY A 14 22.07 7.20 -3.24
N MET A 15 22.44 8.41 -3.67
CA MET A 15 21.59 9.22 -4.58
C MET A 15 21.42 8.56 -5.95
N ILE A 16 22.48 7.98 -6.52
CA ILE A 16 22.40 7.25 -7.80
C ILE A 16 21.43 6.06 -7.66
N LEU A 17 21.55 5.26 -6.59
CA LEU A 17 20.65 4.14 -6.33
C LEU A 17 19.20 4.58 -6.17
N LEU A 18 18.96 5.64 -5.40
CA LEU A 18 17.61 6.17 -5.18
C LEU A 18 16.98 6.66 -6.49
N THR A 19 17.77 7.37 -7.32
CA THR A 19 17.30 7.81 -8.64
C THR A 19 16.97 6.62 -9.53
N LEU A 20 17.82 5.59 -9.57
CA LEU A 20 17.59 4.39 -10.37
C LEU A 20 16.33 3.64 -9.92
N ILE A 21 16.14 3.43 -8.62
CA ILE A 21 14.94 2.83 -8.04
C ILE A 21 13.70 3.66 -8.42
N GLY A 22 13.78 4.99 -8.29
CA GLY A 22 12.69 5.89 -8.65
C GLY A 22 12.29 5.79 -10.12
N VAL A 23 13.26 5.78 -11.03
CA VAL A 23 13.00 5.63 -12.48
C VAL A 23 12.34 4.29 -12.79
N ILE A 24 12.86 3.19 -12.23
CA ILE A 24 12.28 1.84 -12.41
C ILE A 24 10.86 1.80 -11.86
N SER A 25 10.61 2.41 -10.69
CA SER A 25 9.27 2.47 -10.09
C SER A 25 8.27 3.23 -10.96
N VAL A 26 8.67 4.37 -11.55
CA VAL A 26 7.84 5.13 -12.48
C VAL A 26 7.50 4.29 -13.71
N ILE A 27 8.50 3.63 -14.30
CA ILE A 27 8.29 2.75 -15.47
C ILE A 27 7.32 1.62 -15.11
N ALA A 28 7.51 0.95 -13.96
CA ALA A 28 6.66 -0.14 -13.51
C ALA A 28 5.19 0.31 -13.35
N THR A 29 4.99 1.45 -12.70
CA THR A 29 3.64 2.01 -12.47
C THR A 29 2.95 2.42 -13.76
N VAL A 30 3.65 3.13 -14.67
CA VAL A 30 3.07 3.60 -15.93
C VAL A 30 2.78 2.44 -16.89
N SER A 31 3.61 1.39 -16.87
CA SER A 31 3.41 0.20 -17.73
C SER A 31 2.43 -0.82 -17.14
N GLY A 32 1.91 -0.62 -15.93
CA GLY A 32 1.03 -1.57 -15.23
C GLY A 32 1.70 -2.90 -14.85
N LYS A 33 3.05 -2.97 -14.91
CA LYS A 33 3.81 -4.20 -14.63
C LYS A 33 4.21 -4.26 -13.16
N GLU A 34 3.28 -4.60 -12.28
CA GLU A 34 3.54 -4.74 -10.84
C GLU A 34 4.57 -5.82 -10.51
N GLU A 35 4.77 -6.82 -11.36
CA GLU A 35 5.77 -7.88 -11.22
C GLU A 35 7.21 -7.36 -11.08
N ILE A 36 7.50 -6.15 -11.60
CA ILE A 36 8.81 -5.50 -11.48
C ILE A 36 9.19 -5.31 -10.01
N TYR A 37 8.22 -5.00 -9.15
CA TYR A 37 8.47 -4.77 -7.72
C TYR A 37 8.89 -6.05 -6.97
N SER A 38 8.48 -7.22 -7.43
CA SER A 38 8.86 -8.53 -6.89
C SER A 38 10.11 -9.13 -7.56
N SER A 39 10.65 -8.47 -8.59
CA SER A 39 11.81 -8.96 -9.32
C SER A 39 13.08 -8.96 -8.46
N TRP A 40 13.95 -9.98 -8.67
CA TRP A 40 15.19 -10.11 -7.92
C TRP A 40 16.13 -8.89 -8.04
N TYR A 41 16.16 -8.23 -9.20
CA TYR A 41 17.02 -7.06 -9.44
C TYR A 41 16.49 -5.82 -8.69
N PHE A 42 15.16 -5.66 -8.58
CA PHE A 42 14.56 -4.56 -7.81
C PHE A 42 14.82 -4.74 -6.30
N ILE A 43 14.65 -5.97 -5.79
CA ILE A 43 14.96 -6.33 -4.40
C ILE A 43 16.45 -6.12 -4.11
N LEU A 44 17.34 -6.50 -5.05
CA LEU A 44 18.78 -6.30 -4.91
C LEU A 44 19.14 -4.81 -4.81
N LEU A 45 18.54 -3.93 -5.63
CA LEU A 45 18.75 -2.49 -5.57
C LEU A 45 18.37 -1.92 -4.20
N PHE A 46 17.23 -2.34 -3.66
CA PHE A 46 16.80 -1.97 -2.31
C PHE A 46 17.79 -2.48 -1.24
N ALA A 47 18.23 -3.71 -1.32
CA ALA A 47 19.20 -4.27 -0.38
C ALA A 47 20.53 -3.49 -0.40
N VAL A 48 21.05 -3.15 -1.59
CA VAL A 48 22.28 -2.34 -1.75
C VAL A 48 22.09 -0.93 -1.20
N LEU A 49 20.90 -0.32 -1.41
CA LEU A 49 20.57 0.98 -0.81
C LEU A 49 20.52 0.89 0.73
N GLY A 50 19.94 -0.15 1.30
CA GLY A 50 19.93 -0.41 2.74
C GLY A 50 21.32 -0.54 3.33
N ILE A 51 22.21 -1.27 2.66
CA ILE A 51 23.63 -1.39 3.05
C ILE A 51 24.32 -0.01 3.00
N ASN A 52 24.11 0.76 1.93
CA ASN A 52 24.69 2.11 1.81
C ASN A 52 24.23 3.02 2.96
N LEU A 53 22.92 3.05 3.25
CA LEU A 53 22.35 3.85 4.34
C LEU A 53 22.88 3.42 5.72
N THR A 54 23.02 2.12 5.96
CA THR A 54 23.58 1.57 7.21
C THR A 54 25.02 2.01 7.41
N LEU A 55 25.85 1.86 6.37
CA LEU A 55 27.24 2.27 6.41
C LEU A 55 27.41 3.78 6.59
N CYS A 56 26.59 4.59 5.92
CA CYS A 56 26.59 6.04 6.07
C CYS A 56 26.17 6.46 7.49
N SER A 57 25.15 5.80 8.06
CA SER A 57 24.66 6.10 9.41
C SER A 57 25.65 5.73 10.49
N ALA A 58 26.24 4.54 10.42
CA ALA A 58 27.23 4.07 11.37
C ALA A 58 28.42 5.06 11.45
N VAL A 59 28.96 5.46 10.31
CA VAL A 59 30.08 6.42 10.27
C VAL A 59 29.72 7.76 10.90
N ARG A 60 28.49 8.25 10.69
CA ARG A 60 28.04 9.52 11.30
C ARG A 60 27.98 9.46 12.82
N VAL A 61 27.44 8.38 13.37
CA VAL A 61 27.38 8.17 14.83
C VAL A 61 28.79 8.20 15.43
N PHE A 62 29.71 7.45 14.84
CA PHE A 62 31.11 7.41 15.33
C PHE A 62 31.82 8.77 15.23
N HIS A 63 31.44 9.64 14.30
CA HIS A 63 32.08 10.94 14.12
C HIS A 63 31.38 12.09 14.86
N MET A 64 30.22 11.87 15.51
CA MET A 64 29.47 12.95 16.18
C MET A 64 30.28 13.66 17.27
N ASN A 65 30.94 12.90 18.13
CA ASN A 65 31.82 13.48 19.16
C ASN A 65 32.96 14.31 18.56
N GLY A 66 33.50 13.86 17.41
CA GLY A 66 34.49 14.62 16.67
C GLY A 66 33.96 15.93 16.10
N GLN A 67 32.71 15.92 15.57
CA GLN A 67 32.05 17.12 15.04
C GLN A 67 31.78 18.14 16.17
N LYS A 68 31.30 17.68 17.34
CA LYS A 68 31.12 18.52 18.52
C LYS A 68 32.42 19.20 18.94
N LYS A 69 33.50 18.41 19.08
CA LYS A 69 34.85 18.93 19.42
C LYS A 69 35.38 19.91 18.36
N ALA A 70 35.12 19.63 17.07
CA ALA A 70 35.54 20.52 15.99
C ALA A 70 34.79 21.87 16.05
N LEU A 71 33.48 21.85 16.30
CA LEU A 71 32.67 23.07 16.47
C LEU A 71 33.11 23.92 17.66
N MET A 72 33.40 23.27 18.79
CA MET A 72 33.95 23.96 19.98
C MET A 72 35.34 24.61 19.71
N ARG A 73 36.20 23.90 18.98
CA ARG A 73 37.52 24.47 18.55
C ARG A 73 37.36 25.63 17.59
N GLN A 74 36.37 25.56 16.69
CA GLN A 74 36.04 26.66 15.78
C GLN A 74 35.64 27.91 16.56
N ALA A 75 34.74 27.79 17.54
CA ALA A 75 34.34 28.91 18.42
C ALA A 75 35.55 29.46 19.21
N ALA A 76 36.46 28.59 19.71
CA ALA A 76 37.65 29.00 20.41
C ALA A 76 38.63 29.77 19.52
N ASN A 77 38.69 29.46 18.21
CA ASN A 77 39.60 30.10 17.26
C ASN A 77 38.99 31.30 16.52
N SER A 78 37.68 31.52 16.65
CA SER A 78 36.99 32.67 16.05
C SER A 78 37.21 33.93 16.90
N ASP A 79 37.17 35.10 16.27
CA ASP A 79 37.18 36.40 16.99
C ASP A 79 35.84 36.60 17.71
N ALA A 80 35.84 37.52 18.69
CA ALA A 80 34.59 37.86 19.39
C ALA A 80 33.59 38.42 18.39
N ALA A 81 32.37 37.86 18.38
CA ALA A 81 31.29 38.28 17.51
C ALA A 81 30.63 39.58 18.02
N PHE A 82 30.58 39.74 19.35
CA PHE A 82 30.05 40.93 20.04
C PHE A 82 30.51 40.94 21.52
N ALA A 83 30.53 42.13 22.11
CA ALA A 83 30.79 42.33 23.54
C ALA A 83 29.49 42.14 24.31
N ALA A 84 29.54 41.60 25.53
CA ALA A 84 28.43 41.51 26.47
C ALA A 84 28.93 41.80 27.88
N ASP A 85 28.24 42.65 28.63
CA ASP A 85 28.64 43.06 29.97
C ASP A 85 28.71 41.87 30.95
N ASP A 86 27.78 40.92 30.84
CA ASP A 86 27.78 39.64 31.56
C ASP A 86 27.61 38.49 30.55
N ALA A 87 28.72 38.05 29.96
CA ALA A 87 28.76 37.01 28.92
C ALA A 87 28.17 35.68 29.44
N GLU A 88 28.40 35.31 30.69
CA GLU A 88 27.84 34.05 31.25
C GLU A 88 26.33 34.09 31.41
N ARG A 89 25.81 35.22 31.87
CA ARG A 89 24.35 35.43 32.00
C ARG A 89 23.69 35.44 30.63
N TRP A 90 24.27 36.15 29.67
CA TRP A 90 23.76 36.25 28.31
C TRP A 90 23.66 34.85 27.66
N LEU A 91 24.72 34.04 27.75
CA LEU A 91 24.73 32.67 27.21
C LEU A 91 23.67 31.78 27.84
N LYS A 92 23.43 31.89 29.16
CA LYS A 92 22.36 31.15 29.85
C LYS A 92 20.97 31.58 29.38
N THR A 93 20.75 32.88 29.23
CA THR A 93 19.46 33.42 28.75
C THR A 93 19.16 32.95 27.33
N HIS A 94 20.18 32.79 26.47
CA HIS A 94 20.04 32.32 25.11
C HIS A 94 20.14 30.80 24.99
N HIS A 95 19.95 30.07 26.10
CA HIS A 95 19.91 28.59 26.13
C HIS A 95 21.22 27.89 25.77
N PHE A 96 22.36 28.54 25.88
CA PHE A 96 23.66 27.89 25.81
C PHE A 96 23.98 27.16 27.11
N ARG A 97 24.35 25.89 27.01
CA ARG A 97 24.75 25.04 28.13
C ARG A 97 26.27 24.96 28.25
N LYS A 98 26.80 25.16 29.45
CA LYS A 98 28.24 24.99 29.72
C LYS A 98 28.68 23.54 29.56
N THR A 99 29.79 23.33 28.91
CA THR A 99 30.42 22.00 28.70
C THR A 99 31.94 22.09 28.87
N ASP A 100 32.65 20.96 28.88
CA ASP A 100 34.09 20.96 28.88
C ASP A 100 34.62 21.59 27.58
N GLY A 101 35.16 22.81 27.68
CA GLY A 101 35.75 23.56 26.57
C GLY A 101 34.89 24.69 25.99
N GLY A 102 33.79 25.12 26.68
CA GLY A 102 32.96 26.29 26.31
C GLY A 102 31.47 26.09 26.50
N TYR A 103 30.69 26.66 25.63
CA TYR A 103 29.23 26.62 25.69
C TYR A 103 28.66 26.04 24.39
N ILE A 104 27.52 25.32 24.48
CA ILE A 104 26.86 24.70 23.33
C ILE A 104 25.35 24.92 23.41
N LYS A 105 24.73 25.19 22.26
CA LYS A 105 23.28 25.29 22.07
C LYS A 105 22.85 24.31 21.00
N ASN A 106 21.63 23.81 21.08
CA ASN A 106 21.03 22.91 20.09
C ASN A 106 21.84 21.61 19.84
N GLU A 107 22.45 21.05 20.88
CA GLU A 107 23.28 19.84 20.80
C GLU A 107 22.55 18.66 20.12
N ALA A 108 21.23 18.53 20.31
CA ALA A 108 20.39 17.51 19.67
C ALA A 108 20.45 17.55 18.13
N GLY A 109 20.78 18.70 17.53
CA GLY A 109 20.90 18.83 16.07
C GLY A 109 22.02 18.00 15.45
N PHE A 110 22.99 17.52 16.22
CA PHE A 110 23.98 16.56 15.72
C PHE A 110 23.35 15.21 15.36
N TYR A 111 22.25 14.84 16.01
CA TYR A 111 21.53 13.58 15.77
C TYR A 111 20.56 13.65 14.58
N GLY A 112 20.18 14.84 14.12
CA GLY A 112 19.15 15.01 13.12
C GLY A 112 19.39 14.17 11.85
N SER A 113 20.57 14.30 11.28
CA SER A 113 20.91 13.53 10.06
C SER A 113 21.03 12.02 10.30
N PHE A 114 21.39 11.57 11.50
CA PHE A 114 21.38 10.17 11.87
C PHE A 114 19.94 9.65 11.94
N LEU A 115 19.03 10.39 12.60
CA LEU A 115 17.62 10.01 12.70
C LEU A 115 16.93 9.90 11.34
N VAL A 116 17.23 10.81 10.41
CA VAL A 116 16.70 10.72 9.03
C VAL A 116 17.15 9.43 8.35
N HIS A 117 18.45 9.06 8.45
CA HIS A 117 18.93 7.82 7.84
C HIS A 117 18.38 6.57 8.54
N ALA A 118 18.30 6.58 9.87
CA ALA A 118 17.72 5.50 10.66
C ALA A 118 16.23 5.30 10.35
N SER A 119 15.48 6.39 10.18
CA SER A 119 14.06 6.33 9.80
C SER A 119 13.86 5.75 8.39
N LEU A 120 14.73 6.09 7.43
CA LEU A 120 14.69 5.49 6.10
C LEU A 120 14.96 3.99 6.15
N LEU A 121 15.91 3.53 6.98
CA LEU A 121 16.14 2.10 7.19
C LEU A 121 14.94 1.41 7.83
N LEU A 122 14.33 2.00 8.86
CA LEU A 122 13.12 1.47 9.47
C LEU A 122 11.96 1.40 8.46
N LEU A 123 11.81 2.42 7.61
CA LEU A 123 10.81 2.45 6.54
C LEU A 123 11.06 1.32 5.53
N MET A 124 12.29 1.11 5.12
CA MET A 124 12.65 0.02 4.21
C MET A 124 12.38 -1.36 4.83
N ILE A 125 12.72 -1.55 6.11
CA ILE A 125 12.47 -2.80 6.83
C ILE A 125 10.98 -3.06 6.96
N SER A 126 10.20 -2.06 7.38
CA SER A 126 8.73 -2.21 7.52
C SER A 126 8.06 -2.48 6.17
N ALA A 127 8.49 -1.80 5.10
CA ALA A 127 7.98 -2.06 3.75
C ALA A 127 8.33 -3.48 3.26
N ALA A 128 9.55 -3.96 3.54
CA ALA A 128 9.95 -5.33 3.20
C ALA A 128 9.13 -6.38 3.97
N ILE A 129 8.85 -6.14 5.25
CA ILE A 129 8.01 -7.03 6.06
C ILE A 129 6.57 -7.03 5.52
N LEU A 130 5.99 -5.85 5.25
CA LEU A 130 4.66 -5.75 4.66
C LEU A 130 4.59 -6.45 3.30
N PHE A 131 5.61 -6.30 2.46
CA PHE A 131 5.68 -6.99 1.17
C PHE A 131 5.76 -8.51 1.32
N ALA A 132 6.58 -9.01 2.27
CA ALA A 132 6.81 -10.44 2.47
C ALA A 132 5.66 -11.17 3.17
N PHE A 133 4.90 -10.47 4.03
CA PHE A 133 3.87 -11.07 4.90
C PHE A 133 2.45 -10.56 4.63
N SER A 134 2.24 -9.73 3.60
CA SER A 134 0.89 -9.40 3.15
C SER A 134 0.43 -10.38 2.10
N GLU A 135 -0.75 -10.93 2.30
CA GLU A 135 -1.41 -11.81 1.35
C GLU A 135 -2.59 -11.08 0.73
N ARG A 136 -2.88 -11.40 -0.52
CA ARG A 136 -4.03 -10.87 -1.26
C ARG A 136 -4.71 -12.03 -1.96
N GLN A 137 -6.02 -12.08 -1.83
CA GLN A 137 -6.88 -13.03 -2.51
C GLN A 137 -8.03 -12.26 -3.13
N ASP A 138 -8.25 -12.45 -4.43
CA ASP A 138 -9.45 -11.96 -5.08
C ASP A 138 -10.50 -13.07 -5.05
N LEU A 139 -11.73 -12.74 -4.69
CA LEU A 139 -12.82 -13.66 -4.47
C LEU A 139 -14.10 -13.09 -5.09
N ASN A 140 -14.67 -13.82 -6.05
CA ASN A 140 -16.03 -13.61 -6.50
C ASN A 140 -16.96 -14.39 -5.58
N LEU A 141 -17.87 -13.71 -4.88
CA LEU A 141 -18.74 -14.34 -3.89
C LEU A 141 -20.20 -14.03 -4.23
N PHE A 142 -20.96 -15.07 -4.60
CA PHE A 142 -22.36 -14.89 -4.90
C PHE A 142 -23.17 -14.58 -3.64
N VAL A 143 -24.24 -13.81 -3.79
CA VAL A 143 -25.13 -13.50 -2.68
C VAL A 143 -25.78 -14.78 -2.14
N GLY A 144 -25.70 -15.00 -0.84
CA GLY A 144 -26.12 -16.22 -0.15
C GLY A 144 -25.04 -17.28 0.00
N ASP A 145 -23.94 -17.19 -0.75
CA ASP A 145 -22.84 -18.17 -0.66
C ASP A 145 -21.84 -17.82 0.44
N THR A 146 -21.16 -18.85 0.90
CA THR A 146 -20.13 -18.77 1.95
C THR A 146 -18.80 -19.30 1.43
N ALA A 147 -17.76 -18.51 1.58
CA ALA A 147 -16.37 -18.90 1.30
C ALA A 147 -15.58 -19.08 2.60
N GLU A 148 -14.74 -20.10 2.65
CA GLU A 148 -13.81 -20.35 3.75
C GLU A 148 -12.48 -19.66 3.45
N LEU A 149 -12.02 -18.81 4.38
CA LEU A 149 -10.74 -18.12 4.32
C LEU A 149 -9.62 -19.01 4.93
N PRO A 150 -8.33 -18.71 4.63
CA PRO A 150 -7.21 -19.57 5.04
C PRO A 150 -7.09 -19.86 6.55
N ASP A 151 -7.65 -19.02 7.40
CA ASP A 151 -7.65 -19.22 8.86
C ASP A 151 -8.89 -19.97 9.36
N GLY A 152 -9.79 -20.44 8.46
CA GLY A 152 -11.06 -21.06 8.80
C GLY A 152 -12.21 -20.08 9.07
N THR A 153 -12.02 -18.78 8.81
CA THR A 153 -13.12 -17.80 8.85
C THR A 153 -14.09 -18.09 7.71
N LEU A 154 -15.37 -18.23 8.01
CA LEU A 154 -16.44 -18.38 7.03
C LEU A 154 -17.00 -16.99 6.68
N LEU A 155 -16.86 -16.58 5.44
CA LEU A 155 -17.32 -15.28 4.91
C LEU A 155 -18.53 -15.49 4.00
N THR A 156 -19.65 -14.85 4.31
CA THR A 156 -20.91 -14.94 3.55
C THR A 156 -21.26 -13.58 2.97
N ALA A 157 -21.66 -13.54 1.71
CA ALA A 157 -22.26 -12.34 1.11
C ALA A 157 -23.77 -12.35 1.36
N GLU A 158 -24.24 -11.50 2.25
CA GLU A 158 -25.66 -11.42 2.63
C GLU A 158 -26.49 -10.62 1.61
N ALA A 159 -25.92 -9.55 1.07
CA ALA A 159 -26.56 -8.71 0.07
C ALA A 159 -25.54 -7.94 -0.76
N PHE A 160 -25.88 -7.71 -2.03
CA PHE A 160 -25.13 -6.83 -2.90
C PHE A 160 -26.10 -5.89 -3.62
N SER A 161 -25.80 -4.61 -3.68
CA SER A 161 -26.62 -3.62 -4.37
C SER A 161 -25.77 -2.61 -5.13
N MET A 162 -26.33 -2.17 -6.25
CA MET A 162 -25.79 -1.11 -7.08
C MET A 162 -26.83 0.00 -7.14
N GLN A 163 -26.46 1.22 -6.73
CA GLN A 163 -27.36 2.38 -6.70
C GLN A 163 -26.66 3.55 -7.38
N ASP A 164 -27.39 4.21 -8.30
CA ASP A 164 -26.88 5.44 -8.91
C ASP A 164 -27.17 6.63 -7.99
N GLU A 165 -26.12 7.20 -7.44
CA GLU A 165 -26.16 8.46 -6.70
C GLU A 165 -25.42 9.55 -7.49
N ASN A 166 -26.13 10.60 -7.89
CA ASN A 166 -25.56 11.78 -8.58
C ASN A 166 -24.74 11.44 -9.85
N GLY A 167 -25.12 10.39 -10.58
CA GLY A 167 -24.42 9.96 -11.80
C GLY A 167 -23.15 9.13 -11.55
N MET A 168 -22.98 8.65 -10.33
CA MET A 168 -21.98 7.63 -9.98
C MET A 168 -22.67 6.42 -9.38
N THR A 169 -22.30 5.23 -9.86
CA THR A 169 -22.84 3.98 -9.31
C THR A 169 -22.10 3.63 -8.01
N GLU A 170 -22.83 3.61 -6.90
CA GLU A 170 -22.30 3.12 -5.63
C GLU A 170 -22.54 1.62 -5.50
N TYR A 171 -21.48 0.88 -5.23
CA TYR A 171 -21.51 -0.57 -4.99
C TYR A 171 -21.44 -0.84 -3.50
N THR A 172 -22.46 -1.51 -2.97
CA THR A 172 -22.56 -1.82 -1.54
C THR A 172 -22.71 -3.33 -1.34
N CYS A 173 -21.80 -3.92 -0.58
CA CYS A 173 -21.87 -5.34 -0.21
C CYS A 173 -21.97 -5.49 1.30
N THR A 174 -23.01 -6.18 1.76
CA THR A 174 -23.18 -6.60 3.15
C THR A 174 -22.59 -7.98 3.32
N LEU A 175 -21.67 -8.11 4.28
CA LEU A 175 -20.94 -9.33 4.57
C LEU A 175 -21.17 -9.76 6.01
N SER A 176 -21.34 -11.04 6.24
CA SER A 176 -21.21 -11.66 7.56
C SER A 176 -20.00 -12.56 7.60
N ALA A 177 -19.36 -12.65 8.76
CA ALA A 177 -18.23 -13.53 8.98
C ALA A 177 -18.39 -14.29 10.29
N LYS A 178 -18.14 -15.59 10.24
CA LYS A 178 -18.01 -16.44 11.44
C LYS A 178 -16.52 -16.79 11.61
N LEU A 179 -15.90 -16.22 12.65
CA LEU A 179 -14.50 -16.45 12.96
C LEU A 179 -14.28 -17.85 13.53
N PRO A 180 -13.02 -18.37 13.53
CA PRO A 180 -12.69 -19.70 14.07
C PRO A 180 -13.04 -19.88 15.55
N ASP A 181 -13.07 -18.82 16.33
CA ASP A 181 -13.50 -18.82 17.74
C ASP A 181 -15.03 -18.88 17.93
N GLY A 182 -15.79 -18.93 16.82
CA GLY A 182 -17.24 -18.93 16.80
C GLY A 182 -17.89 -17.55 16.86
N THR A 183 -17.12 -16.47 16.98
CA THR A 183 -17.63 -15.10 17.01
C THR A 183 -18.18 -14.71 15.65
N GLY A 184 -19.43 -14.25 15.61
CA GLY A 184 -20.05 -13.64 14.42
C GLY A 184 -19.76 -12.15 14.34
N LYS A 185 -19.49 -11.66 13.13
CA LYS A 185 -19.36 -10.24 12.80
C LYS A 185 -20.06 -9.95 11.49
N GLU A 186 -20.71 -8.79 11.43
CA GLU A 186 -21.33 -8.28 10.21
C GLU A 186 -20.79 -6.90 9.88
N GLY A 187 -20.84 -6.54 8.62
CA GLY A 187 -20.44 -5.22 8.18
C GLY A 187 -20.69 -5.00 6.69
N VAL A 188 -20.47 -3.76 6.28
CA VAL A 188 -20.70 -3.32 4.90
C VAL A 188 -19.38 -2.85 4.31
N THR A 189 -19.08 -3.32 3.11
CA THR A 189 -17.98 -2.79 2.30
C THR A 189 -18.52 -2.04 1.09
N LYS A 190 -17.86 -0.93 0.75
CA LYS A 190 -18.14 -0.08 -0.42
C LYS A 190 -16.83 0.29 -1.11
N VAL A 191 -16.91 0.84 -2.31
CA VAL A 191 -15.75 1.42 -2.98
C VAL A 191 -15.10 2.48 -2.08
N ASN A 192 -13.80 2.40 -1.84
CA ASN A 192 -13.02 3.25 -0.94
C ASN A 192 -13.38 3.17 0.56
N HIS A 193 -14.32 2.29 0.96
CA HIS A 193 -14.69 2.04 2.34
C HIS A 193 -14.54 0.55 2.68
N PRO A 194 -13.30 0.07 2.89
CA PRO A 194 -13.06 -1.34 3.17
C PRO A 194 -13.58 -1.74 4.54
N LEU A 195 -14.09 -2.97 4.62
CA LEU A 195 -14.54 -3.60 5.86
C LEU A 195 -13.37 -4.33 6.54
N ARG A 196 -13.22 -4.17 7.86
CA ARG A 196 -12.26 -4.93 8.66
C ARG A 196 -12.98 -6.02 9.47
N LEU A 197 -12.65 -7.27 9.17
CA LEU A 197 -13.15 -8.45 9.87
C LEU A 197 -11.97 -9.29 10.38
N GLY A 198 -11.73 -9.26 11.71
CA GLY A 198 -10.57 -9.94 12.29
C GLY A 198 -9.25 -9.40 11.71
N GLN A 199 -8.45 -10.28 11.15
CA GLN A 199 -7.18 -9.94 10.48
C GLN A 199 -7.34 -9.51 9.02
N TYR A 200 -8.55 -9.65 8.46
CA TYR A 200 -8.83 -9.36 7.07
C TYR A 200 -9.32 -7.92 6.86
N THR A 201 -8.82 -7.30 5.80
CA THR A 201 -9.37 -6.07 5.25
C THR A 201 -9.96 -6.41 3.89
N ILE A 202 -11.27 -6.24 3.75
CA ILE A 202 -12.06 -6.63 2.59
C ILE A 202 -12.45 -5.39 1.80
N TYR A 203 -12.06 -5.37 0.54
CA TYR A 203 -12.32 -4.27 -0.39
C TYR A 203 -13.34 -4.70 -1.43
N GLN A 204 -14.29 -3.86 -1.75
CA GLN A 204 -15.09 -3.96 -2.97
C GLN A 204 -14.20 -3.58 -4.15
N GLN A 205 -13.87 -4.54 -5.02
CA GLN A 205 -12.92 -4.36 -6.12
C GLN A 205 -13.63 -4.16 -7.46
N ASN A 206 -14.52 -5.08 -7.78
CA ASN A 206 -15.32 -5.10 -9.00
C ASN A 206 -16.67 -5.81 -8.73
N TYR A 207 -17.43 -6.04 -9.74
CA TYR A 207 -18.66 -6.82 -9.70
C TYR A 207 -18.78 -7.66 -10.98
N GLY A 208 -19.62 -8.66 -10.93
CA GLY A 208 -20.00 -9.46 -12.07
C GLY A 208 -21.48 -9.83 -12.04
N TYR A 209 -21.89 -10.59 -13.02
CA TYR A 209 -23.23 -11.15 -13.11
C TYR A 209 -23.16 -12.67 -13.26
N ALA A 210 -23.72 -13.38 -12.30
CA ALA A 210 -23.81 -14.82 -12.34
C ALA A 210 -24.95 -15.25 -13.27
N ALA A 211 -24.71 -16.29 -14.07
CA ALA A 211 -25.77 -17.05 -14.66
C ALA A 211 -26.43 -17.91 -13.58
N VAL A 212 -27.70 -17.67 -13.32
CA VAL A 212 -28.50 -18.49 -12.40
C VAL A 212 -29.15 -19.61 -13.18
N LEU A 213 -28.84 -20.84 -12.80
CA LEU A 213 -29.27 -22.04 -13.49
C LEU A 213 -30.13 -22.92 -12.60
N GLY A 214 -31.27 -23.35 -13.12
CA GLY A 214 -32.01 -24.50 -12.59
C GLY A 214 -31.52 -25.78 -13.29
N ILE A 215 -31.08 -26.75 -12.54
CA ILE A 215 -30.52 -27.99 -13.05
C ILE A 215 -31.45 -29.15 -12.68
N ARG A 216 -31.92 -29.89 -13.69
CA ARG A 216 -32.79 -31.05 -13.54
C ARG A 216 -32.24 -32.21 -14.36
N THR A 217 -32.35 -33.41 -13.86
CA THR A 217 -32.01 -34.64 -14.58
C THR A 217 -33.21 -35.53 -14.76
N ASN A 218 -33.14 -36.46 -15.74
CA ASN A 218 -34.20 -37.47 -15.92
C ASN A 218 -34.40 -38.36 -14.70
N LEU A 219 -33.43 -38.45 -13.80
CA LEU A 219 -33.47 -39.29 -12.59
C LEU A 219 -33.97 -38.54 -11.37
N LYS A 220 -33.93 -37.21 -11.37
CA LYS A 220 -34.28 -36.34 -10.24
C LYS A 220 -35.20 -35.22 -10.75
N GLU A 221 -36.48 -35.26 -10.36
CA GLU A 221 -37.46 -34.23 -10.79
C GLU A 221 -37.26 -32.89 -10.05
N GLU A 222 -36.61 -32.90 -8.88
CA GLU A 222 -36.32 -31.68 -8.14
C GLU A 222 -35.25 -30.86 -8.86
N GLU A 223 -35.52 -29.58 -9.03
CA GLU A 223 -34.61 -28.64 -9.64
C GLU A 223 -33.62 -28.09 -8.58
N GLU A 224 -32.33 -28.20 -8.83
CA GLU A 224 -31.30 -27.58 -8.02
C GLU A 224 -30.85 -26.27 -8.66
N THR A 225 -30.81 -25.19 -7.88
CA THR A 225 -30.29 -23.90 -8.36
C THR A 225 -28.79 -23.79 -8.15
N LEU A 226 -28.08 -23.41 -9.21
CA LEU A 226 -26.65 -23.15 -9.19
C LEU A 226 -26.35 -21.79 -9.81
N LYS A 227 -25.35 -21.09 -9.30
CA LYS A 227 -24.84 -19.85 -9.88
C LYS A 227 -23.47 -20.11 -10.52
N LEU A 228 -23.28 -19.65 -11.74
CA LEU A 228 -22.02 -19.76 -12.47
C LEU A 228 -21.46 -18.38 -12.76
N ASP A 229 -20.15 -18.23 -12.57
CA ASP A 229 -19.38 -17.10 -13.06
C ASP A 229 -19.05 -17.29 -14.56
N GLU A 230 -18.67 -16.23 -15.24
CA GLU A 230 -18.24 -16.29 -16.65
C GLU A 230 -17.04 -17.24 -16.83
N ALA A 231 -16.90 -17.81 -18.01
CA ALA A 231 -15.91 -18.80 -18.37
C ALA A 231 -15.97 -20.10 -17.54
N ALA A 232 -17.15 -20.48 -17.05
CA ALA A 232 -17.36 -21.70 -16.28
C ALA A 232 -17.86 -22.86 -17.13
N PHE A 233 -17.31 -24.06 -16.90
CA PHE A 233 -17.78 -25.33 -17.47
C PHE A 233 -18.56 -26.11 -16.41
N LEU A 234 -19.76 -26.57 -16.76
CA LEU A 234 -20.59 -27.40 -15.90
C LEU A 234 -20.96 -28.69 -16.60
N SER A 235 -20.58 -29.81 -16.00
CA SER A 235 -20.96 -31.17 -16.43
C SER A 235 -21.27 -32.00 -15.20
N LEU A 236 -22.30 -32.84 -15.26
CA LEU A 236 -22.66 -33.78 -14.19
C LEU A 236 -22.15 -35.22 -14.48
N ASP A 237 -21.91 -35.56 -15.73
CA ASP A 237 -21.44 -36.88 -16.14
C ASP A 237 -19.96 -36.92 -16.59
N GLY A 238 -19.35 -35.74 -16.75
CA GLY A 238 -17.96 -35.57 -17.21
C GLY A 238 -17.77 -35.63 -18.73
N GLU A 239 -18.82 -35.95 -19.50
CA GLU A 239 -18.79 -36.05 -20.96
C GLU A 239 -19.64 -34.98 -21.64
N ASN A 240 -20.89 -34.79 -21.13
CA ASN A 240 -21.83 -33.81 -21.63
C ASN A 240 -21.94 -32.66 -20.69
N GLY A 241 -22.15 -31.44 -21.17
CA GLY A 241 -22.25 -30.27 -20.32
C GLY A 241 -22.42 -28.96 -21.07
N ILE A 242 -22.34 -27.89 -20.33
CA ILE A 242 -22.43 -26.54 -20.87
C ILE A 242 -21.17 -25.75 -20.50
N TRP A 243 -20.70 -24.92 -21.41
CA TRP A 243 -19.72 -23.88 -21.15
C TRP A 243 -20.45 -22.53 -21.19
N TYR A 244 -20.54 -21.86 -20.05
CA TYR A 244 -21.00 -20.50 -19.96
C TYR A 244 -19.83 -19.57 -20.24
N SER A 245 -19.82 -18.89 -21.39
CA SER A 245 -18.73 -18.04 -21.85
C SER A 245 -18.80 -16.65 -21.19
N GLN A 246 -19.88 -15.93 -21.46
CA GLN A 246 -20.09 -14.57 -21.00
C GLN A 246 -21.58 -14.17 -21.06
N MET A 247 -21.91 -13.05 -20.39
CA MET A 247 -23.23 -12.45 -20.45
C MET A 247 -23.21 -11.14 -21.23
N PHE A 248 -24.26 -10.93 -22.01
CA PHE A 248 -24.54 -9.65 -22.65
C PHE A 248 -25.73 -9.00 -21.96
N GLY A 249 -25.57 -7.77 -21.44
CA GLY A 249 -26.62 -7.07 -20.68
C GLY A 249 -27.81 -6.62 -21.51
N ASN A 250 -27.60 -6.34 -22.80
CA ASN A 250 -28.67 -5.88 -23.68
C ASN A 250 -28.45 -6.40 -25.11
N VAL A 251 -29.25 -7.39 -25.47
CA VAL A 251 -29.25 -8.02 -26.80
C VAL A 251 -30.57 -7.75 -27.48
N THR A 252 -30.52 -7.20 -28.70
CA THR A 252 -31.70 -6.96 -29.53
C THR A 252 -31.55 -7.69 -30.87
N GLU A 253 -32.60 -8.24 -31.37
CA GLU A 253 -32.64 -8.84 -32.68
C GLU A 253 -33.45 -7.96 -33.64
N GLU A 254 -32.73 -7.39 -34.63
CA GLU A 254 -33.34 -6.58 -35.69
C GLU A 254 -33.08 -7.21 -37.05
N ASN A 255 -34.11 -7.55 -37.79
CA ASN A 255 -34.03 -8.13 -39.14
C ASN A 255 -33.20 -9.43 -39.24
N GLY A 256 -33.15 -10.25 -38.16
CA GLY A 256 -32.35 -11.47 -38.12
C GLY A 256 -30.86 -11.23 -37.77
N GLU A 257 -30.47 -10.01 -37.49
CA GLU A 257 -29.13 -9.68 -36.96
C GLU A 257 -29.19 -9.44 -35.46
N VAL A 258 -28.32 -10.11 -34.74
CA VAL A 258 -28.14 -9.93 -33.31
C VAL A 258 -27.25 -8.70 -33.08
N ARG A 259 -27.74 -7.74 -32.34
CA ARG A 259 -27.00 -6.55 -31.92
C ARG A 259 -26.82 -6.54 -30.41
N VAL A 260 -25.58 -6.42 -29.99
CA VAL A 260 -25.20 -6.28 -28.59
C VAL A 260 -24.94 -4.79 -28.31
N SER A 261 -25.69 -4.23 -27.36
CA SER A 261 -25.44 -2.87 -26.92
C SER A 261 -24.42 -2.84 -25.78
N SER A 262 -23.44 -1.92 -25.86
CA SER A 262 -22.35 -1.74 -24.90
C SER A 262 -22.73 -0.88 -23.68
N GLY A 263 -23.97 -1.01 -23.17
CA GLY A 263 -24.42 -0.30 -21.95
C GLY A 263 -24.23 -1.15 -20.70
N ASN A 264 -24.06 -0.49 -19.54
CA ASN A 264 -23.99 -1.17 -18.24
C ASN A 264 -25.39 -1.61 -17.72
N GLU A 265 -26.44 -1.23 -18.41
CA GLU A 265 -27.81 -1.57 -18.03
C GLU A 265 -28.17 -2.97 -18.53
N ILE A 266 -28.77 -3.77 -17.65
CA ILE A 266 -29.34 -5.06 -18.00
C ILE A 266 -30.81 -4.85 -18.33
N ILE A 267 -31.14 -4.94 -19.64
CA ILE A 267 -32.49 -4.74 -20.13
C ILE A 267 -33.00 -6.03 -20.79
N HIS A 268 -32.21 -6.62 -21.66
CA HIS A 268 -32.49 -7.86 -22.36
C HIS A 268 -31.24 -8.75 -22.30
N PRO A 269 -30.99 -9.39 -21.13
CA PRO A 269 -29.81 -10.21 -20.98
C PRO A 269 -29.83 -11.46 -21.84
N ALA A 270 -28.66 -11.86 -22.33
CA ALA A 270 -28.47 -13.12 -22.99
C ALA A 270 -27.12 -13.72 -22.59
N TYR A 271 -27.06 -15.03 -22.52
CA TYR A 271 -25.89 -15.81 -22.16
C TYR A 271 -25.31 -16.45 -23.42
N GLU A 272 -24.02 -16.30 -23.64
CA GLU A 272 -23.30 -17.08 -24.66
C GLU A 272 -22.93 -18.43 -24.05
N VAL A 273 -23.50 -19.48 -24.60
CA VAL A 273 -23.40 -20.84 -24.07
C VAL A 273 -22.98 -21.78 -25.18
N SER A 274 -21.97 -22.60 -24.92
CA SER A 274 -21.61 -23.77 -25.73
C SER A 274 -22.12 -25.03 -25.05
N VAL A 275 -22.90 -25.81 -25.79
CA VAL A 275 -23.42 -27.12 -25.36
C VAL A 275 -22.49 -28.19 -25.92
N PHE A 276 -22.04 -29.07 -25.05
CA PHE A 276 -21.21 -30.24 -25.42
C PHE A 276 -22.05 -31.51 -25.24
N GLU A 277 -22.30 -32.22 -26.33
CA GLU A 277 -23.08 -33.46 -26.33
C GLU A 277 -22.48 -34.43 -27.35
N ASP A 278 -22.18 -35.66 -26.93
CA ASP A 278 -21.60 -36.73 -27.77
C ASP A 278 -20.35 -36.28 -28.58
N GLY A 279 -19.51 -35.46 -27.95
CA GLY A 279 -18.29 -34.93 -28.59
C GLY A 279 -18.52 -33.83 -29.63
N ARG A 280 -19.73 -33.29 -29.70
CA ARG A 280 -20.10 -32.14 -30.55
C ARG A 280 -20.27 -30.91 -29.70
N GLU A 281 -19.84 -29.75 -30.22
CA GLU A 281 -20.03 -28.44 -29.62
C GLU A 281 -21.02 -27.63 -30.45
N GLN A 282 -21.98 -27.00 -29.77
CA GLN A 282 -22.91 -26.08 -30.39
C GLN A 282 -22.97 -24.80 -29.54
N THR A 283 -22.53 -23.67 -30.07
CA THR A 283 -22.54 -22.37 -29.39
C THR A 283 -23.74 -21.55 -29.86
N GLY A 284 -24.38 -20.88 -28.92
CA GLY A 284 -25.52 -19.99 -29.18
C GLY A 284 -25.81 -19.03 -28.05
N LEU A 285 -26.75 -18.11 -28.29
CA LEU A 285 -27.28 -17.22 -27.27
C LEU A 285 -28.48 -17.87 -26.61
N VAL A 286 -28.47 -17.86 -25.28
CA VAL A 286 -29.55 -18.40 -24.44
C VAL A 286 -30.14 -17.24 -23.63
N TYR A 287 -31.43 -17.08 -23.65
CA TYR A 287 -32.17 -16.03 -22.94
C TYR A 287 -32.73 -16.56 -21.63
N PRO A 288 -32.95 -15.69 -20.61
CA PRO A 288 -33.66 -16.07 -19.40
C PRO A 288 -35.02 -16.74 -19.68
N GLY A 289 -35.33 -17.80 -18.95
CA GLY A 289 -36.53 -18.65 -19.16
C GLY A 289 -36.28 -19.77 -20.19
N THR A 290 -35.12 -19.85 -20.85
CA THR A 290 -34.83 -20.90 -21.82
C THR A 290 -34.16 -22.10 -21.15
N THR A 291 -34.51 -23.30 -21.54
CA THR A 291 -33.87 -24.56 -21.12
C THR A 291 -33.01 -25.11 -22.24
N VAL A 292 -31.77 -25.43 -21.91
CA VAL A 292 -30.81 -26.09 -22.81
C VAL A 292 -30.57 -27.50 -22.28
N THR A 293 -30.40 -28.47 -23.17
CA THR A 293 -30.19 -29.87 -22.78
C THR A 293 -28.80 -30.33 -23.21
N ALA A 294 -28.09 -31.03 -22.35
CA ALA A 294 -26.84 -31.74 -22.66
C ALA A 294 -26.94 -33.14 -22.05
N GLY A 295 -27.04 -34.15 -22.88
CA GLY A 295 -27.34 -35.53 -22.46
C GLY A 295 -28.67 -35.62 -21.70
N ASP A 296 -28.64 -36.21 -20.53
CA ASP A 296 -29.80 -36.36 -19.63
C ASP A 296 -30.04 -35.18 -18.66
N VAL A 297 -29.33 -34.05 -18.86
CA VAL A 297 -29.37 -32.89 -17.99
C VAL A 297 -30.06 -31.69 -18.65
N TYR A 298 -30.98 -31.07 -17.96
CA TYR A 298 -31.71 -29.89 -18.38
C TYR A 298 -31.20 -28.68 -17.59
N TYR A 299 -30.70 -27.65 -18.29
CA TYR A 299 -30.20 -26.40 -17.72
C TYR A 299 -31.14 -25.25 -18.07
N THR A 300 -31.93 -24.79 -17.12
CA THR A 300 -32.86 -23.66 -17.28
C THR A 300 -32.12 -22.39 -16.83
N PHE A 301 -31.96 -21.44 -17.74
CA PHE A 301 -31.33 -20.16 -17.43
C PHE A 301 -32.37 -19.18 -16.87
N TYR A 302 -32.07 -18.58 -15.74
CA TYR A 302 -32.90 -17.53 -15.10
C TYR A 302 -32.29 -16.16 -15.30
N GLU A 303 -32.94 -15.10 -14.73
CA GLU A 303 -32.37 -13.74 -14.74
C GLU A 303 -30.99 -13.71 -14.05
N PRO A 304 -30.04 -12.93 -14.60
CA PRO A 304 -28.73 -12.82 -14.00
C PRO A 304 -28.78 -12.17 -12.64
N GLU A 305 -27.93 -12.63 -11.74
CA GLU A 305 -27.80 -12.06 -10.40
C GLU A 305 -26.42 -11.39 -10.24
N ALA A 306 -26.44 -10.12 -9.84
CA ALA A 306 -25.20 -9.38 -9.59
C ALA A 306 -24.48 -9.91 -8.32
N PHE A 307 -23.16 -10.01 -8.38
CA PHE A 307 -22.34 -10.40 -7.25
C PHE A 307 -21.14 -9.47 -7.06
N PRO A 308 -20.64 -9.30 -5.82
CA PRO A 308 -19.43 -8.54 -5.54
C PRO A 308 -18.18 -9.33 -5.89
N GLY A 309 -17.24 -8.68 -6.57
CA GLY A 309 -15.85 -9.12 -6.61
C GLY A 309 -15.08 -8.44 -5.48
N LEU A 310 -14.60 -9.25 -4.55
CA LEU A 310 -13.95 -8.81 -3.32
C LEU A 310 -12.45 -9.03 -3.38
N ARG A 311 -11.68 -8.08 -2.87
CA ARG A 311 -10.27 -8.29 -2.58
C ARG A 311 -10.06 -8.39 -1.08
N ILE A 312 -9.60 -9.54 -0.63
CA ILE A 312 -9.31 -9.84 0.76
C ILE A 312 -7.81 -9.68 0.96
N LYS A 313 -7.44 -8.84 1.92
CA LYS A 313 -6.05 -8.57 2.25
C LYS A 313 -5.77 -8.87 3.70
N THR A 314 -4.68 -9.59 3.96
CA THR A 314 -4.07 -9.71 5.28
C THR A 314 -2.75 -8.97 5.31
N GLN A 315 -2.42 -8.38 6.45
CA GLN A 315 -1.13 -7.73 6.66
C GLN A 315 -0.80 -7.66 8.15
N PRO A 316 0.49 -7.76 8.54
CA PRO A 316 0.86 -7.67 9.94
C PRO A 316 0.70 -6.23 10.46
N ASP A 317 -0.27 -5.98 11.33
CA ASP A 317 -0.57 -4.64 11.87
C ASP A 317 0.63 -4.01 12.58
N TRP A 318 1.45 -4.80 13.27
CA TRP A 318 2.66 -4.29 13.93
C TRP A 318 3.68 -3.68 12.94
N ALA A 319 3.75 -4.20 11.70
CA ALA A 319 4.61 -3.65 10.66
C ALA A 319 4.09 -2.30 10.15
N LEU A 320 2.76 -2.09 10.14
CA LEU A 320 2.17 -0.78 9.87
C LEU A 320 2.54 0.23 10.97
N TRP A 321 2.48 -0.17 12.24
CA TRP A 321 2.92 0.70 13.32
C TRP A 321 4.40 1.06 13.22
N LEU A 322 5.25 0.10 12.82
CA LEU A 322 6.65 0.38 12.55
C LEU A 322 6.85 1.37 11.39
N LEU A 323 6.02 1.26 10.34
CA LEU A 323 5.99 2.19 9.22
C LEU A 323 5.64 3.62 9.69
N TYR A 324 4.58 3.78 10.48
CA TYR A 324 4.18 5.09 11.02
C TYR A 324 5.24 5.66 11.96
N ALA A 325 5.83 4.83 12.81
CA ALA A 325 6.93 5.24 13.69
C ALA A 325 8.14 5.74 12.88
N SER A 326 8.44 5.11 11.74
CA SER A 326 9.53 5.56 10.86
C SER A 326 9.30 6.98 10.34
N PHE A 327 8.07 7.34 9.95
CA PHE A 327 7.71 8.71 9.55
C PHE A 327 7.82 9.70 10.70
N ALA A 328 7.41 9.33 11.91
CA ALA A 328 7.55 10.19 13.09
C ALA A 328 9.04 10.48 13.41
N VAL A 329 9.89 9.44 13.37
CA VAL A 329 11.34 9.59 13.57
C VAL A 329 11.97 10.43 12.45
N MET A 330 11.52 10.27 11.20
CA MET A 330 11.98 11.07 10.07
C MET A 330 11.65 12.55 10.26
N THR A 331 10.42 12.86 10.66
CA THR A 331 9.96 14.23 10.93
C THR A 331 10.79 14.85 12.05
N ALA A 332 11.01 14.13 13.16
CA ALA A 332 11.87 14.59 14.25
C ALA A 332 13.32 14.83 13.77
N GLY A 333 13.86 13.92 12.96
CA GLY A 333 15.20 14.06 12.38
C GLY A 333 15.32 15.28 11.47
N LEU A 334 14.34 15.53 10.61
CA LEU A 334 14.29 16.73 9.76
C LEU A 334 14.17 18.01 10.60
N TYR A 335 13.31 18.01 11.60
CA TYR A 335 13.19 19.14 12.53
C TYR A 335 14.52 19.48 13.17
N LEU A 336 15.24 18.49 13.69
CA LEU A 336 16.57 18.69 14.27
C LEU A 336 17.61 19.18 13.24
N CYS A 337 17.52 18.74 11.98
CA CYS A 337 18.43 19.18 10.92
C CYS A 337 18.25 20.65 10.52
N PHE A 338 17.00 21.14 10.53
CA PHE A 338 16.67 22.46 10.00
C PHE A 338 16.47 23.51 11.06
N PHE A 339 15.91 23.16 12.21
CA PHE A 339 15.51 24.10 13.28
C PHE A 339 16.40 24.03 14.51
N HIS A 340 17.15 22.94 14.75
CA HIS A 340 18.05 22.78 15.86
C HIS A 340 19.51 22.72 15.39
N ILE A 341 19.96 23.80 14.72
CA ILE A 341 21.35 23.89 14.23
C ILE A 341 22.28 24.03 15.41
N PRO A 342 23.28 23.14 15.62
CA PRO A 342 24.23 23.26 16.72
C PRO A 342 25.09 24.50 16.59
N GLU A 343 25.20 25.24 17.70
CA GLU A 343 26.02 26.41 17.88
C GLU A 343 26.96 26.20 19.06
N ALA A 344 28.19 26.68 18.96
CA ALA A 344 29.15 26.72 20.06
C ALA A 344 29.56 28.16 20.36
N ALA A 345 29.80 28.46 21.63
CA ALA A 345 30.25 29.75 22.09
C ALA A 345 31.48 29.62 23.00
N GLN A 346 32.32 30.65 22.99
CA GLN A 346 33.47 30.81 23.85
C GLN A 346 33.52 32.25 24.41
N ILE A 347 33.69 32.36 25.70
CA ILE A 347 33.91 33.67 26.34
C ILE A 347 35.36 34.05 26.12
N LYS A 348 35.60 35.25 25.60
CA LYS A 348 36.91 35.89 25.40
C LYS A 348 37.04 37.18 26.17
N LEU A 349 38.24 37.76 26.20
CA LEU A 349 38.51 39.03 26.89
C LEU A 349 37.71 40.19 26.28
N ASP A 350 37.44 40.15 25.01
CA ASP A 350 36.79 41.18 24.21
C ASP A 350 35.31 40.85 23.87
N GLY A 351 34.75 39.74 24.42
CA GLY A 351 33.36 39.40 24.25
C GLY A 351 33.06 37.90 24.07
N ILE A 352 32.05 37.57 23.27
CA ILE A 352 31.57 36.22 22.98
C ILE A 352 31.95 35.86 21.55
N ALA A 353 32.72 34.79 21.35
CA ALA A 353 32.95 34.16 20.05
C ALA A 353 31.93 33.07 19.80
N LEU A 354 31.38 33.02 18.59
CA LEU A 354 30.37 32.07 18.18
C LEU A 354 30.84 31.26 16.95
N ALA A 355 30.40 30.02 16.89
CA ALA A 355 30.55 29.18 15.71
C ALA A 355 29.29 28.32 15.52
N GLY A 356 28.84 28.15 14.29
CA GLY A 356 27.71 27.33 13.92
C GLY A 356 28.12 26.19 12.97
N ARG A 357 27.36 25.11 12.99
CA ARG A 357 27.55 24.02 12.03
C ARG A 357 27.19 24.42 10.58
N LYS A 358 26.37 25.47 10.42
CA LYS A 358 26.05 26.16 9.17
C LYS A 358 26.46 27.63 9.33
N ASP A 359 26.28 28.41 8.27
CA ASP A 359 26.43 29.86 8.37
C ASP A 359 25.45 30.43 9.39
N ILE A 360 25.99 31.12 10.40
CA ILE A 360 25.24 31.75 11.49
C ILE A 360 25.34 33.28 11.46
N SER A 361 25.73 33.86 10.34
CA SER A 361 25.88 35.33 10.22
C SER A 361 24.60 36.08 10.57
N MET A 362 23.44 35.61 10.12
CA MET A 362 22.15 36.22 10.50
C MET A 362 21.84 36.07 12.00
N GLN A 363 22.17 34.93 12.61
CA GLN A 363 22.00 34.75 14.05
C GLN A 363 22.92 35.68 14.85
N ILE A 364 24.15 35.88 14.41
CA ILE A 364 25.06 36.85 15.03
C ILE A 364 24.54 38.28 14.93
N GLU A 365 23.99 38.68 13.79
CA GLU A 365 23.33 40.00 13.64
C GLU A 365 22.11 40.14 14.55
N HIS A 366 21.29 39.11 14.65
CA HIS A 366 20.14 39.08 15.57
C HIS A 366 20.59 39.23 17.02
N TYR A 367 21.59 38.46 17.46
CA TYR A 367 22.14 38.55 18.80
C TYR A 367 22.79 39.90 19.11
N ARG A 368 23.39 40.56 18.11
CA ARG A 368 23.89 41.96 18.26
C ARG A 368 22.76 42.98 18.40
N ALA A 369 21.64 42.76 17.78
CA ALA A 369 20.49 43.67 17.86
C ALA A 369 19.72 43.56 19.20
N GLU A 370 19.92 42.50 19.96
CA GLU A 370 19.31 42.27 21.28
C GLU A 370 20.18 42.78 22.45
N LEU A 371 21.44 43.20 22.19
CA LEU A 371 22.37 43.77 23.15
C LEU A 371 22.19 45.29 23.27
#